data_94ff4df59dc1a150db0afbcd64bcff5c
#
_entry.id   94ff4df59dc1a150db0afbcd64bcff5c
#
_cell.length_a   1.000
_cell.length_b   1.000
_cell.length_c   1.000
_cell.angle_alpha   90.00
_cell.angle_beta   90.00
_cell.angle_gamma   90.00
#
_symmetry.space_group_name_H-M   'P 1'
#
loop_
_entity.id
_entity.type
_entity.pdbx_description
1 polymer ?
#
loop_
_entity_poly.entity_id
_entity_poly.type
_entity_poly.pdbx_seq_one_letter_code
_entity_poly.pdbx_strand_id
1 'polypeptide(L)'
;MKKISKLNIIAIVIIGVILLIIPISIQANGRDASNSINKYVALGDEVASESEDYYDVSYVSLIKNFLKALNSDLAYSNLSMEGITSSELLDIINSNKEEIKGTGLITISIGGNNILNVIMNNLYNNIDSEHLSEYDEEKFDAIVSEYLNSDEINSEVMKEIDSFEKDFINIIKQIKKLSPDADIYINTVYNHINKKGNIYDYFDEKISAINEVITKNYSIYDYEVIDCYNILNSDEKLNFQVVNNEFKIYPNKVGHAMMATQVISDYEDYVNLEVEKITSSSNNIKGKTIPSSNVIVVSENGTVGTTQAKKNGEFELEISPMVSGTNLQVLVYDNNIFSILYKFQKLVVKKGLFTS
;
A
#
# COMPACT_ATOMS: atom_id res chain seq x y z
N MET A 1 35.97 -7.91 15.61
CA MET A 1 34.90 -7.81 14.59
C MET A 1 33.54 -8.00 15.29
N LYS A 2 32.76 -6.92 15.47
CA LYS A 2 31.39 -7.01 16.03
C LYS A 2 30.49 -7.68 14.99
N LYS A 3 29.83 -8.77 15.39
CA LYS A 3 28.77 -9.41 14.55
C LYS A 3 27.68 -8.40 14.27
N ILE A 4 27.56 -7.96 13.03
CA ILE A 4 26.39 -7.19 12.56
C ILE A 4 25.19 -8.12 12.71
N SER A 5 24.18 -7.68 13.45
CA SER A 5 22.97 -8.50 13.66
C SER A 5 22.22 -8.66 12.33
N LYS A 6 21.57 -9.82 12.15
CA LYS A 6 20.73 -10.06 10.95
C LYS A 6 19.69 -8.96 10.72
N LEU A 7 19.24 -8.31 11.78
CA LEU A 7 18.30 -7.18 11.74
C LEU A 7 18.88 -5.96 11.00
N ASN A 8 20.20 -5.68 11.20
CA ASN A 8 20.85 -4.55 10.53
C ASN A 8 21.07 -4.78 9.03
N ILE A 9 21.25 -6.06 8.61
CA ILE A 9 21.39 -6.41 7.20
C ILE A 9 20.04 -6.26 6.48
N ILE A 10 18.94 -6.67 7.12
CA ILE A 10 17.57 -6.52 6.58
C ILE A 10 17.21 -5.03 6.44
N ALA A 11 17.53 -4.19 7.43
CA ALA A 11 17.31 -2.76 7.35
C ALA A 11 18.09 -2.09 6.21
N ILE A 12 19.35 -2.50 5.98
CA ILE A 12 20.20 -1.98 4.90
C ILE A 12 19.67 -2.39 3.52
N VAL A 13 19.16 -3.61 3.36
CA VAL A 13 18.58 -4.10 2.10
C VAL A 13 17.26 -3.38 1.80
N ILE A 14 16.41 -3.16 2.81
CA ILE A 14 15.14 -2.43 2.64
C ILE A 14 15.40 -0.96 2.27
N ILE A 15 16.37 -0.30 2.89
CA ILE A 15 16.76 1.09 2.55
C ILE A 15 17.34 1.17 1.12
N GLY A 16 18.09 0.16 0.68
CA GLY A 16 18.63 0.09 -0.68
C GLY A 16 17.56 -0.06 -1.77
N VAL A 17 16.51 -0.81 -1.50
CA VAL A 17 15.38 -1.02 -2.41
C VAL A 17 14.46 0.21 -2.48
N ILE A 18 14.21 0.87 -1.34
CA ILE A 18 13.38 2.09 -1.30
C ILE A 18 14.06 3.27 -2.02
N LEU A 19 15.39 3.35 -2.02
CA LEU A 19 16.12 4.40 -2.74
C LEU A 19 16.11 4.21 -4.27
N LEU A 20 15.76 3.01 -4.77
CA LEU A 20 15.64 2.71 -6.20
C LEU A 20 14.20 2.87 -6.73
N ILE A 21 13.21 2.94 -5.85
CA ILE A 21 11.80 3.13 -6.21
C ILE A 21 11.31 4.49 -5.69
N ILE A 22 12.03 5.57 -6.01
CA ILE A 22 11.41 6.90 -5.94
C ILE A 22 10.67 7.06 -7.27
N PRO A 23 9.33 7.01 -7.30
CA PRO A 23 8.59 7.34 -8.50
C PRO A 23 8.99 8.75 -8.92
N ILE A 24 9.23 8.93 -10.21
CA ILE A 24 9.34 10.24 -10.83
C ILE A 24 8.07 10.98 -10.41
N SER A 25 8.23 12.04 -9.64
CA SER A 25 7.13 12.87 -9.16
C SER A 25 6.25 13.29 -10.34
N ILE A 26 5.09 12.67 -10.46
CA ILE A 26 3.96 13.28 -11.17
C ILE A 26 3.66 14.52 -10.34
N GLN A 27 3.65 15.68 -10.97
CA GLN A 27 3.35 16.95 -10.31
C GLN A 27 2.01 16.80 -9.55
N ALA A 28 2.10 16.65 -8.24
CA ALA A 28 0.94 16.80 -7.39
C ALA A 28 0.42 18.22 -7.62
N ASN A 29 -0.80 18.35 -8.10
CA ASN A 29 -1.51 19.62 -8.09
C ASN A 29 -1.54 20.05 -6.63
N GLY A 30 -0.88 21.20 -6.32
CA GLY A 30 -0.70 21.68 -4.96
C GLY A 30 -2.05 21.78 -4.26
N ARG A 31 -2.31 20.81 -3.38
CA ARG A 31 -3.45 20.85 -2.47
C ARG A 31 -3.10 21.82 -1.36
N ASP A 32 -4.04 22.69 -1.02
CA ASP A 32 -3.86 23.63 0.09
C ASP A 32 -3.63 22.87 1.39
N ALA A 33 -2.48 23.03 2.01
CA ALA A 33 -2.08 22.42 3.28
C ALA A 33 -3.02 22.77 4.47
N SER A 34 -4.10 23.51 4.23
CA SER A 34 -5.08 23.89 5.24
C SER A 34 -6.15 22.84 5.53
N ASN A 35 -6.30 21.80 4.70
CA ASN A 35 -7.33 20.77 4.88
C ASN A 35 -6.73 19.47 5.43
N SER A 36 -6.63 19.36 6.75
CA SER A 36 -6.36 18.09 7.41
C SER A 36 -7.49 17.10 7.09
N ILE A 37 -7.15 15.86 6.72
CA ILE A 37 -8.14 14.79 6.57
C ILE A 37 -8.79 14.53 7.93
N ASN A 38 -10.10 14.78 8.02
CA ASN A 38 -10.88 14.61 9.25
C ASN A 38 -11.62 13.28 9.30
N LYS A 39 -11.82 12.64 8.13
CA LYS A 39 -12.50 11.37 8.02
C LYS A 39 -11.89 10.52 6.91
N TYR A 40 -11.63 9.25 7.23
CA TYR A 40 -11.15 8.24 6.30
C TYR A 40 -12.12 7.06 6.28
N VAL A 41 -12.51 6.62 5.08
CA VAL A 41 -13.34 5.42 4.87
C VAL A 41 -12.60 4.47 3.92
N ALA A 42 -12.42 3.22 4.36
CA ALA A 42 -11.95 2.14 3.51
C ALA A 42 -13.14 1.32 3.00
N LEU A 43 -13.11 0.98 1.71
CA LEU A 43 -14.15 0.24 1.01
C LEU A 43 -13.52 -0.94 0.26
N GLY A 44 -14.31 -1.98 0.01
CA GLY A 44 -13.94 -3.02 -0.93
C GLY A 44 -13.89 -4.43 -0.35
N ASP A 45 -13.04 -5.25 -0.94
CA ASP A 45 -12.89 -6.67 -0.66
C ASP A 45 -11.93 -6.98 0.50
N GLU A 46 -11.52 -8.24 0.65
CA GLU A 46 -10.62 -8.71 1.69
C GLU A 46 -9.25 -8.01 1.71
N VAL A 47 -8.78 -7.47 0.57
CA VAL A 47 -7.50 -6.75 0.51
C VAL A 47 -7.54 -5.46 1.33
N ALA A 48 -8.72 -4.84 1.45
CA ALA A 48 -8.97 -3.68 2.31
C ALA A 48 -9.34 -4.05 3.76
N SER A 49 -9.43 -5.34 4.09
CA SER A 49 -9.78 -5.81 5.43
C SER A 49 -8.69 -5.49 6.45
N GLU A 50 -9.09 -5.34 7.71
CA GLU A 50 -8.21 -5.29 8.88
C GLU A 50 -8.32 -6.58 9.73
N SER A 51 -8.85 -7.67 9.17
CA SER A 51 -8.96 -8.93 9.88
C SER A 51 -7.58 -9.50 10.22
N GLU A 52 -7.35 -9.82 11.49
CA GLU A 52 -6.12 -10.46 11.97
C GLU A 52 -5.94 -11.89 11.38
N ASP A 53 -7.01 -12.48 10.88
CA ASP A 53 -6.96 -13.80 10.22
C ASP A 53 -6.17 -13.76 8.90
N TYR A 54 -6.10 -12.59 8.25
CA TYR A 54 -5.42 -12.41 6.97
C TYR A 54 -4.11 -11.66 7.09
N TYR A 55 -4.03 -10.66 7.99
CA TYR A 55 -2.92 -9.72 8.01
C TYR A 55 -2.47 -9.37 9.42
N ASP A 56 -1.18 -9.45 9.68
CA ASP A 56 -0.55 -8.77 10.82
C ASP A 56 -0.73 -7.25 10.74
N VAL A 57 -0.75 -6.72 9.48
CA VAL A 57 -0.86 -5.29 9.17
C VAL A 57 -1.45 -5.13 7.78
N SER A 58 -2.53 -4.35 7.65
CA SER A 58 -3.12 -4.00 6.35
C SER A 58 -2.68 -2.61 5.87
N TYR A 59 -2.71 -2.36 4.56
CA TYR A 59 -2.43 -1.02 4.01
C TYR A 59 -3.40 0.03 4.55
N VAL A 60 -4.65 -0.37 4.78
CA VAL A 60 -5.68 0.49 5.37
C VAL A 60 -5.32 0.91 6.79
N SER A 61 -4.87 -0.04 7.63
CA SER A 61 -4.43 0.25 9.00
C SER A 61 -3.20 1.17 9.02
N LEU A 62 -2.30 1.04 8.05
CA LEU A 62 -1.13 1.90 7.93
C LEU A 62 -1.50 3.34 7.56
N ILE A 63 -2.38 3.52 6.57
CA ILE A 63 -2.92 4.83 6.19
C ILE A 63 -3.67 5.46 7.38
N LYS A 64 -4.54 4.70 8.05
CA LYS A 64 -5.26 5.15 9.24
C LYS A 64 -4.29 5.65 10.34
N ASN A 65 -3.25 4.89 10.63
CA ASN A 65 -2.27 5.25 11.67
C ASN A 65 -1.49 6.50 11.29
N PHE A 66 -1.08 6.64 10.03
CA PHE A 66 -0.45 7.84 9.52
C PHE A 66 -1.36 9.07 9.67
N LEU A 67 -2.61 8.98 9.21
CA LEU A 67 -3.57 10.09 9.32
C LEU A 67 -3.89 10.44 10.76
N LYS A 68 -4.01 9.46 11.67
CA LYS A 68 -4.18 9.68 13.10
C LYS A 68 -2.96 10.34 13.75
N ALA A 69 -1.76 10.10 13.24
CA ALA A 69 -0.56 10.77 13.69
C ALA A 69 -0.55 12.26 13.28
N LEU A 70 -1.20 12.61 12.17
CA LEU A 70 -1.40 13.99 11.73
C LEU A 70 -2.60 14.66 12.42
N ASN A 71 -3.69 13.91 12.63
CA ASN A 71 -4.94 14.39 13.23
C ASN A 71 -5.50 13.32 14.19
N SER A 72 -5.31 13.54 15.51
CA SER A 72 -5.76 12.59 16.55
C SER A 72 -7.28 12.39 16.56
N ASP A 73 -8.06 13.35 16.06
CA ASP A 73 -9.52 13.32 16.03
C ASP A 73 -10.08 12.72 14.74
N LEU A 74 -9.23 12.08 13.92
CA LEU A 74 -9.65 11.41 12.69
C LEU A 74 -10.79 10.44 12.94
N ALA A 75 -11.92 10.67 12.30
CA ALA A 75 -13.00 9.68 12.17
C ALA A 75 -12.57 8.60 11.16
N TYR A 76 -12.85 7.34 11.47
CA TYR A 76 -12.44 6.23 10.62
C TYR A 76 -13.51 5.14 10.58
N SER A 77 -13.78 4.63 9.38
CA SER A 77 -14.63 3.46 9.16
C SER A 77 -14.01 2.54 8.11
N ASN A 78 -14.05 1.25 8.37
CA ASN A 78 -13.73 0.22 7.39
C ASN A 78 -15.02 -0.53 7.04
N LEU A 79 -15.47 -0.41 5.80
CA LEU A 79 -16.67 -1.03 5.24
C LEU A 79 -16.31 -2.13 4.23
N SER A 80 -15.08 -2.62 4.27
CA SER A 80 -14.67 -3.75 3.44
C SER A 80 -15.33 -5.04 3.91
N MET A 81 -15.58 -5.95 2.97
CA MET A 81 -16.13 -7.26 3.25
C MET A 81 -15.48 -8.30 2.34
N GLU A 82 -15.15 -9.46 2.92
CA GLU A 82 -14.51 -10.55 2.21
C GLU A 82 -15.36 -11.10 1.05
N GLY A 83 -14.72 -11.42 -0.06
CA GLY A 83 -15.33 -12.14 -1.19
C GLY A 83 -16.30 -11.34 -2.04
N ILE A 84 -16.49 -10.04 -1.75
CA ILE A 84 -17.50 -9.24 -2.47
C ILE A 84 -17.08 -8.85 -3.87
N THR A 85 -18.09 -8.74 -4.72
CA THR A 85 -18.04 -8.22 -6.08
C THR A 85 -18.34 -6.72 -6.12
N SER A 86 -18.15 -6.09 -7.27
CA SER A 86 -18.49 -4.68 -7.49
C SER A 86 -19.98 -4.37 -7.26
N SER A 87 -20.87 -5.30 -7.59
CA SER A 87 -22.32 -5.18 -7.35
C SER A 87 -22.63 -5.11 -5.86
N GLU A 88 -22.02 -6.00 -5.06
CA GLU A 88 -22.20 -6.04 -3.61
C GLU A 88 -21.60 -4.81 -2.92
N LEU A 89 -20.48 -4.29 -3.44
CA LEU A 89 -19.92 -3.02 -2.96
C LEU A 89 -20.88 -1.84 -3.18
N LEU A 90 -21.61 -1.81 -4.30
CA LEU A 90 -22.66 -0.81 -4.52
C LEU A 90 -23.76 -0.88 -3.47
N ASP A 91 -24.17 -2.09 -3.06
CA ASP A 91 -25.16 -2.28 -2.00
C ASP A 91 -24.64 -1.82 -0.63
N ILE A 92 -23.37 -2.08 -0.33
CA ILE A 92 -22.70 -1.58 0.88
C ILE A 92 -22.69 -0.04 0.89
N ILE A 93 -22.30 0.60 -0.21
CA ILE A 93 -22.30 2.07 -0.34
C ILE A 93 -23.73 2.63 -0.14
N ASN A 94 -24.72 1.99 -0.75
CA ASN A 94 -26.13 2.40 -0.64
C ASN A 94 -26.67 2.29 0.79
N SER A 95 -26.21 1.28 1.53
CA SER A 95 -26.64 1.02 2.91
C SER A 95 -25.92 1.89 3.94
N ASN A 96 -24.73 2.44 3.60
CA ASN A 96 -23.85 3.18 4.51
C ASN A 96 -23.62 4.64 4.08
N LYS A 97 -24.60 5.29 3.45
CA LYS A 97 -24.46 6.65 2.90
C LYS A 97 -24.04 7.70 3.93
N GLU A 98 -24.58 7.65 5.14
CA GLU A 98 -24.23 8.60 6.21
C GLU A 98 -22.78 8.39 6.71
N GLU A 99 -22.32 7.14 6.67
CA GLU A 99 -20.94 6.79 7.00
C GLU A 99 -19.96 7.32 5.96
N ILE A 100 -20.32 7.34 4.68
CA ILE A 100 -19.47 7.78 3.57
C ILE A 100 -19.52 9.30 3.39
N LYS A 101 -20.65 9.93 3.70
CA LYS A 101 -20.88 11.36 3.48
C LYS A 101 -19.83 12.25 4.15
N GLY A 102 -19.29 13.19 3.38
CA GLY A 102 -18.33 14.18 3.88
C GLY A 102 -16.96 13.57 4.25
N THR A 103 -16.63 12.41 3.70
CA THR A 103 -15.30 11.79 3.88
C THR A 103 -14.24 12.57 3.13
N GLY A 104 -13.07 12.78 3.75
CA GLY A 104 -11.93 13.46 3.13
C GLY A 104 -11.01 12.52 2.35
N LEU A 105 -10.86 11.27 2.80
CA LEU A 105 -10.08 10.25 2.10
C LEU A 105 -10.89 8.95 1.98
N ILE A 106 -10.90 8.35 0.80
CA ILE A 106 -11.51 7.04 0.54
C ILE A 106 -10.51 6.16 -0.20
N THR A 107 -10.30 4.93 0.29
CA THR A 107 -9.56 3.90 -0.44
C THR A 107 -10.49 2.77 -0.85
N ILE A 108 -10.28 2.20 -2.04
CA ILE A 108 -11.13 1.15 -2.61
C ILE A 108 -10.27 0.01 -3.16
N SER A 109 -10.59 -1.22 -2.76
CA SER A 109 -10.04 -2.44 -3.36
C SER A 109 -11.20 -3.29 -3.86
N ILE A 110 -11.32 -3.51 -5.17
CA ILE A 110 -12.45 -4.25 -5.76
C ILE A 110 -12.12 -4.77 -7.17
N GLY A 111 -12.74 -5.85 -7.56
CA GLY A 111 -12.68 -6.40 -8.92
C GLY A 111 -12.08 -7.79 -9.03
N GLY A 112 -11.22 -8.18 -8.09
CA GLY A 112 -10.64 -9.53 -8.06
C GLY A 112 -11.71 -10.61 -7.97
N ASN A 113 -12.67 -10.43 -7.07
CA ASN A 113 -13.74 -11.40 -6.84
C ASN A 113 -14.78 -11.46 -7.97
N ASN A 114 -14.91 -10.44 -8.81
CA ASN A 114 -15.74 -10.52 -10.01
C ASN A 114 -15.28 -11.67 -10.93
N ILE A 115 -13.96 -11.82 -11.09
CA ILE A 115 -13.38 -12.92 -11.89
C ILE A 115 -13.35 -14.23 -11.08
N LEU A 116 -12.81 -14.14 -9.86
CA LEU A 116 -12.54 -15.31 -9.04
C LEU A 116 -13.82 -16.10 -8.73
N ASN A 117 -14.92 -15.43 -8.36
CA ASN A 117 -16.18 -16.08 -8.01
C ASN A 117 -16.78 -16.85 -9.19
N VAL A 118 -16.72 -16.30 -10.41
CA VAL A 118 -17.18 -17.03 -11.60
C VAL A 118 -16.36 -18.29 -11.80
N ILE A 119 -15.04 -18.18 -11.79
CA ILE A 119 -14.13 -19.31 -12.01
C ILE A 119 -14.32 -20.38 -10.94
N MET A 120 -14.31 -19.99 -9.66
CA MET A 120 -14.43 -20.94 -8.56
C MET A 120 -15.78 -21.66 -8.51
N ASN A 121 -16.88 -20.93 -8.72
CA ASN A 121 -18.22 -21.53 -8.76
C ASN A 121 -18.34 -22.56 -9.90
N ASN A 122 -17.76 -22.24 -11.04
CA ASN A 122 -17.77 -23.14 -12.18
C ASN A 122 -16.85 -24.34 -11.98
N LEU A 123 -15.65 -24.15 -11.44
CA LEU A 123 -14.74 -25.24 -11.10
C LEU A 123 -15.38 -26.21 -10.10
N TYR A 124 -16.01 -25.70 -9.05
CA TYR A 124 -16.70 -26.50 -8.05
C TYR A 124 -17.82 -27.37 -8.64
N ASN A 125 -18.55 -26.83 -9.62
CA ASN A 125 -19.69 -27.52 -10.23
C ASN A 125 -19.29 -28.56 -11.31
N ASN A 126 -18.12 -28.41 -11.93
CA ASN A 126 -17.75 -29.15 -13.13
C ASN A 126 -16.51 -30.05 -12.97
N ILE A 127 -15.69 -29.82 -11.94
CA ILE A 127 -14.54 -30.68 -11.64
C ILE A 127 -14.90 -31.58 -10.47
N ASP A 128 -14.74 -32.89 -10.70
CA ASP A 128 -14.94 -33.90 -9.65
C ASP A 128 -13.90 -33.75 -8.54
N SER A 129 -14.30 -33.03 -7.50
CA SER A 129 -13.44 -32.68 -6.38
C SER A 129 -12.97 -33.89 -5.56
N GLU A 130 -13.67 -35.06 -5.66
CA GLU A 130 -13.27 -36.28 -4.95
C GLU A 130 -11.97 -36.85 -5.50
N HIS A 131 -11.69 -36.62 -6.79
CA HIS A 131 -10.50 -37.15 -7.46
C HIS A 131 -9.35 -36.13 -7.63
N LEU A 132 -9.56 -34.83 -7.28
CA LEU A 132 -8.51 -33.81 -7.42
C LEU A 132 -7.25 -34.12 -6.59
N SER A 133 -7.42 -34.77 -5.43
CA SER A 133 -6.30 -35.18 -4.58
C SER A 133 -5.45 -36.34 -5.15
N GLU A 134 -5.93 -37.00 -6.18
CA GLU A 134 -5.24 -38.12 -6.85
C GLU A 134 -4.40 -37.67 -8.05
N TYR A 135 -4.53 -36.39 -8.47
CA TYR A 135 -3.79 -35.85 -9.60
C TYR A 135 -2.44 -35.30 -9.13
N ASP A 136 -1.41 -35.58 -9.92
CA ASP A 136 -0.16 -34.81 -9.80
C ASP A 136 -0.37 -33.38 -10.33
N GLU A 137 0.59 -32.52 -10.01
CA GLU A 137 0.52 -31.10 -10.33
C GLU A 137 0.37 -30.84 -11.84
N GLU A 138 1.04 -31.62 -12.68
CA GLU A 138 1.01 -31.46 -14.15
C GLU A 138 -0.39 -31.80 -14.72
N LYS A 139 -1.01 -32.87 -14.22
CA LYS A 139 -2.35 -33.25 -14.62
C LYS A 139 -3.41 -32.29 -14.13
N PHE A 140 -3.25 -31.77 -12.90
CA PHE A 140 -4.13 -30.72 -12.37
C PHE A 140 -4.05 -29.47 -13.23
N ASP A 141 -2.83 -28.95 -13.49
CA ASP A 141 -2.62 -27.77 -14.35
C ASP A 141 -3.23 -27.96 -15.75
N ALA A 142 -3.12 -29.15 -16.34
CA ALA A 142 -3.68 -29.44 -17.65
C ALA A 142 -5.22 -29.37 -17.64
N ILE A 143 -5.88 -30.03 -16.67
CA ILE A 143 -7.33 -30.03 -16.54
C ILE A 143 -7.89 -28.65 -16.30
N VAL A 144 -7.30 -27.91 -15.35
CA VAL A 144 -7.74 -26.55 -15.03
C VAL A 144 -7.51 -25.62 -16.22
N SER A 145 -6.37 -25.74 -16.92
CA SER A 145 -6.09 -24.92 -18.10
C SER A 145 -7.08 -25.21 -19.26
N GLU A 146 -7.42 -26.47 -19.53
CA GLU A 146 -8.42 -26.83 -20.53
C GLU A 146 -9.78 -26.23 -20.19
N TYR A 147 -10.17 -26.33 -18.93
CA TYR A 147 -11.43 -25.80 -18.43
C TYR A 147 -11.52 -24.28 -18.53
N LEU A 148 -10.48 -23.57 -18.06
CA LEU A 148 -10.40 -22.11 -18.12
C LEU A 148 -10.48 -21.57 -19.57
N ASN A 149 -9.95 -22.33 -20.54
CA ASN A 149 -9.97 -21.94 -21.95
C ASN A 149 -11.27 -22.33 -22.69
N SER A 150 -12.27 -22.90 -21.99
CA SER A 150 -13.56 -23.21 -22.62
C SER A 150 -14.31 -21.92 -22.99
N ASP A 151 -15.08 -21.98 -24.10
CA ASP A 151 -15.89 -20.84 -24.56
C ASP A 151 -16.93 -20.41 -23.50
N GLU A 152 -17.46 -21.37 -22.73
CA GLU A 152 -18.44 -21.13 -21.68
C GLU A 152 -17.87 -20.24 -20.58
N ILE A 153 -16.76 -20.62 -19.97
CA ILE A 153 -16.11 -19.87 -18.89
C ILE A 153 -15.63 -18.51 -19.39
N ASN A 154 -14.99 -18.45 -20.55
CA ASN A 154 -14.56 -17.19 -21.12
C ASN A 154 -15.75 -16.24 -21.34
N SER A 155 -16.89 -16.74 -21.82
CA SER A 155 -18.09 -15.93 -22.01
C SER A 155 -18.65 -15.39 -20.68
N GLU A 156 -18.65 -16.20 -19.61
CA GLU A 156 -19.13 -15.78 -18.29
C GLU A 156 -18.19 -14.77 -17.65
N VAL A 157 -16.88 -15.01 -17.66
CA VAL A 157 -15.89 -14.06 -17.13
C VAL A 157 -15.96 -12.73 -17.87
N MET A 158 -16.10 -12.73 -19.19
CA MET A 158 -16.22 -11.48 -19.96
C MET A 158 -17.51 -10.72 -19.62
N LYS A 159 -18.63 -11.40 -19.37
CA LYS A 159 -19.86 -10.74 -18.88
C LYS A 159 -19.67 -10.08 -17.51
N GLU A 160 -18.91 -10.74 -16.61
CA GLU A 160 -18.59 -10.14 -15.30
C GLU A 160 -17.66 -8.94 -15.43
N ILE A 161 -16.70 -8.96 -16.35
CA ILE A 161 -15.84 -7.78 -16.62
C ILE A 161 -16.70 -6.62 -17.16
N ASP A 162 -17.64 -6.88 -18.06
CA ASP A 162 -18.59 -5.87 -18.57
C ASP A 162 -19.52 -5.35 -17.45
N SER A 163 -19.90 -6.20 -16.51
CA SER A 163 -20.68 -5.81 -15.34
C SER A 163 -19.86 -4.96 -14.39
N PHE A 164 -18.62 -5.38 -14.12
CA PHE A 164 -17.67 -4.62 -13.32
C PHE A 164 -17.49 -3.20 -13.83
N GLU A 165 -17.32 -3.00 -15.13
CA GLU A 165 -17.16 -1.64 -15.69
C GLU A 165 -18.36 -0.74 -15.35
N LYS A 166 -19.59 -1.25 -15.48
CA LYS A 166 -20.80 -0.49 -15.16
C LYS A 166 -20.92 -0.16 -13.67
N ASP A 167 -20.68 -1.17 -12.84
CA ASP A 167 -20.74 -1.04 -11.39
C ASP A 167 -19.66 -0.10 -10.88
N PHE A 168 -18.42 -0.23 -11.38
CA PHE A 168 -17.30 0.60 -11.03
C PHE A 168 -17.57 2.08 -11.28
N ILE A 169 -18.09 2.41 -12.46
CA ILE A 169 -18.49 3.80 -12.80
C ILE A 169 -19.59 4.29 -11.84
N ASN A 170 -20.55 3.44 -11.48
CA ASN A 170 -21.61 3.79 -10.55
C ASN A 170 -21.09 3.97 -9.13
N ILE A 171 -20.16 3.13 -8.68
CA ILE A 171 -19.46 3.26 -7.39
C ILE A 171 -18.83 4.66 -7.28
N ILE A 172 -18.01 5.04 -8.26
CA ILE A 172 -17.33 6.34 -8.22
C ILE A 172 -18.33 7.50 -8.22
N LYS A 173 -19.35 7.45 -9.10
CA LYS A 173 -20.38 8.48 -9.15
C LYS A 173 -21.14 8.64 -7.82
N GLN A 174 -21.46 7.54 -7.15
CA GLN A 174 -22.14 7.58 -5.86
C GLN A 174 -21.24 8.15 -4.77
N ILE A 175 -19.98 7.73 -4.73
CA ILE A 175 -19.00 8.25 -3.77
C ILE A 175 -18.80 9.76 -3.99
N LYS A 176 -18.55 10.21 -5.21
CA LYS A 176 -18.41 11.65 -5.53
C LYS A 176 -19.67 12.46 -5.20
N LYS A 177 -20.86 11.86 -5.28
CA LYS A 177 -22.11 12.51 -4.84
C LYS A 177 -22.18 12.67 -3.31
N LEU A 178 -21.67 11.70 -2.54
CA LEU A 178 -21.68 11.70 -1.07
C LEU A 178 -20.54 12.52 -0.49
N SER A 179 -19.40 12.51 -1.15
CA SER A 179 -18.15 13.14 -0.73
C SER A 179 -17.45 13.76 -1.94
N PRO A 180 -17.95 14.90 -2.46
CA PRO A 180 -17.45 15.51 -3.71
C PRO A 180 -15.99 15.93 -3.64
N ASP A 181 -15.51 16.30 -2.46
CA ASP A 181 -14.15 16.79 -2.21
C ASP A 181 -13.22 15.68 -1.69
N ALA A 182 -13.66 14.42 -1.68
CA ALA A 182 -12.85 13.32 -1.20
C ALA A 182 -11.67 13.04 -2.16
N ASP A 183 -10.51 12.82 -1.58
CA ASP A 183 -9.41 12.13 -2.24
C ASP A 183 -9.77 10.64 -2.32
N ILE A 184 -9.82 10.10 -3.53
CA ILE A 184 -10.21 8.71 -3.77
C ILE A 184 -9.00 7.98 -4.35
N TYR A 185 -8.60 6.87 -3.71
CA TYR A 185 -7.54 5.99 -4.18
C TYR A 185 -8.09 4.60 -4.45
N ILE A 186 -7.80 4.06 -5.62
CA ILE A 186 -8.33 2.78 -6.07
C ILE A 186 -7.20 1.84 -6.43
N ASN A 187 -7.21 0.65 -5.83
CA ASN A 187 -6.24 -0.39 -6.11
C ASN A 187 -6.47 -1.00 -7.48
N THR A 188 -5.39 -1.20 -8.27
CA THR A 188 -5.44 -2.19 -9.34
C THR A 188 -5.44 -3.59 -8.73
N VAL A 189 -6.06 -4.54 -9.43
CA VAL A 189 -6.07 -5.95 -9.06
C VAL A 189 -4.73 -6.58 -9.43
N TYR A 190 -4.13 -7.35 -8.52
CA TYR A 190 -2.89 -8.08 -8.76
C TYR A 190 -3.16 -9.54 -9.11
N ASN A 191 -2.23 -10.19 -9.80
CA ASN A 191 -2.32 -11.61 -10.10
C ASN A 191 -1.82 -12.41 -8.89
N HIS A 192 -2.73 -13.15 -8.26
CA HIS A 192 -2.44 -13.98 -7.09
C HIS A 192 -1.91 -15.39 -7.42
N ILE A 193 -1.84 -15.73 -8.71
CA ILE A 193 -1.22 -16.97 -9.16
C ILE A 193 0.30 -16.77 -9.17
N ASN A 194 1.00 -17.50 -8.33
CA ASN A 194 2.44 -17.33 -8.14
C ASN A 194 3.33 -18.14 -9.10
N LYS A 195 2.73 -19.09 -9.81
CA LYS A 195 3.44 -19.97 -10.75
C LYS A 195 3.13 -19.58 -12.18
N LYS A 196 4.14 -19.09 -12.89
CA LYS A 196 4.01 -18.79 -14.33
C LYS A 196 3.61 -20.05 -15.12
N GLY A 197 2.68 -19.91 -16.02
CA GLY A 197 2.11 -21.00 -16.84
C GLY A 197 0.73 -20.61 -17.35
N ASN A 198 0.03 -21.55 -17.96
CA ASN A 198 -1.27 -21.30 -18.62
C ASN A 198 -2.33 -20.70 -17.67
N ILE A 199 -2.36 -21.17 -16.42
CA ILE A 199 -3.30 -20.64 -15.42
C ILE A 199 -2.95 -19.19 -15.07
N TYR A 200 -1.66 -18.92 -14.84
CA TYR A 200 -1.18 -17.54 -14.60
C TYR A 200 -1.55 -16.62 -15.77
N ASP A 201 -1.25 -17.04 -16.98
CA ASP A 201 -1.46 -16.24 -18.19
C ASP A 201 -2.95 -15.96 -18.41
N TYR A 202 -3.82 -16.93 -18.12
CA TYR A 202 -5.26 -16.75 -18.16
C TYR A 202 -5.74 -15.67 -17.17
N PHE A 203 -5.35 -15.80 -15.91
CA PHE A 203 -5.72 -14.81 -14.88
C PHE A 203 -5.13 -13.43 -15.19
N ASP A 204 -3.89 -13.38 -15.67
CA ASP A 204 -3.21 -12.14 -16.02
C ASP A 204 -3.95 -11.36 -17.12
N GLU A 205 -4.45 -12.05 -18.15
CA GLU A 205 -5.29 -11.47 -19.21
C GLU A 205 -6.59 -10.87 -18.65
N LYS A 206 -7.30 -11.60 -17.79
CA LYS A 206 -8.58 -11.14 -17.25
C LYS A 206 -8.42 -10.02 -16.21
N ILE A 207 -7.40 -10.12 -15.38
CA ILE A 207 -6.99 -9.05 -14.45
C ILE A 207 -6.59 -7.79 -15.22
N SER A 208 -5.86 -7.93 -16.32
CA SER A 208 -5.51 -6.79 -17.18
C SER A 208 -6.76 -6.07 -17.71
N ALA A 209 -7.82 -6.79 -18.06
CA ALA A 209 -9.07 -6.18 -18.51
C ALA A 209 -9.79 -5.39 -17.39
N ILE A 210 -9.82 -5.92 -16.15
CA ILE A 210 -10.31 -5.19 -14.97
C ILE A 210 -9.46 -3.93 -14.73
N ASN A 211 -8.14 -4.07 -14.76
CA ASN A 211 -7.21 -2.97 -14.51
C ASN A 211 -7.29 -1.90 -15.60
N GLU A 212 -7.60 -2.27 -16.84
CA GLU A 212 -7.89 -1.29 -17.90
C GLU A 212 -9.11 -0.44 -17.55
N VAL A 213 -10.20 -1.04 -17.03
CA VAL A 213 -11.37 -0.27 -16.56
C VAL A 213 -10.97 0.72 -15.48
N ILE A 214 -10.18 0.29 -14.51
CA ILE A 214 -9.71 1.17 -13.42
C ILE A 214 -8.82 2.28 -13.98
N THR A 215 -7.82 1.95 -14.79
CA THR A 215 -6.81 2.92 -15.23
C THR A 215 -7.29 3.87 -16.33
N LYS A 216 -8.22 3.49 -17.20
CA LYS A 216 -8.72 4.39 -18.25
C LYS A 216 -9.66 5.50 -17.74
N ASN A 217 -10.24 5.32 -16.57
CA ASN A 217 -11.28 6.20 -16.03
C ASN A 217 -10.78 7.22 -14.99
N TYR A 218 -9.51 7.12 -14.51
CA TYR A 218 -9.02 7.94 -13.39
C TYR A 218 -9.13 9.44 -13.63
N SER A 219 -8.73 9.92 -14.81
CA SER A 219 -8.76 11.34 -15.15
C SER A 219 -10.17 11.88 -15.45
N ILE A 220 -11.12 10.97 -15.81
CA ILE A 220 -12.51 11.35 -16.10
C ILE A 220 -13.28 11.56 -14.81
N TYR A 221 -13.03 10.74 -13.81
CA TYR A 221 -13.78 10.73 -12.55
C TYR A 221 -12.97 11.26 -11.36
N ASP A 222 -11.75 11.76 -11.59
CA ASP A 222 -10.92 12.40 -10.58
C ASP A 222 -10.67 11.51 -9.35
N TYR A 223 -9.89 10.45 -9.55
CA TYR A 223 -9.35 9.59 -8.51
C TYR A 223 -7.91 9.20 -8.83
N GLU A 224 -7.17 8.73 -7.84
CA GLU A 224 -5.81 8.24 -7.97
C GLU A 224 -5.79 6.71 -8.00
N VAL A 225 -4.79 6.14 -8.66
CA VAL A 225 -4.63 4.69 -8.78
C VAL A 225 -3.46 4.22 -7.92
N ILE A 226 -3.72 3.26 -7.04
CA ILE A 226 -2.67 2.50 -6.36
C ILE A 226 -2.32 1.32 -7.26
N ASP A 227 -1.13 1.34 -7.85
CA ASP A 227 -0.68 0.33 -8.79
C ASP A 227 -0.25 -0.99 -8.09
N CYS A 228 -1.23 -1.65 -7.47
CA CYS A 228 -1.01 -2.91 -6.78
C CYS A 228 -0.50 -4.01 -7.70
N TYR A 229 -0.93 -4.01 -8.98
CA TYR A 229 -0.47 -5.00 -9.95
C TYR A 229 1.05 -4.98 -10.10
N ASN A 230 1.65 -3.84 -10.42
CA ASN A 230 3.09 -3.74 -10.56
C ASN A 230 3.83 -3.85 -9.24
N ILE A 231 3.29 -3.28 -8.15
CA ILE A 231 3.91 -3.35 -6.83
C ILE A 231 4.04 -4.81 -6.36
N LEU A 232 2.94 -5.56 -6.38
CA LEU A 232 2.90 -6.89 -5.77
C LEU A 232 3.49 -7.97 -6.67
N ASN A 233 3.26 -7.91 -7.97
CA ASN A 233 3.80 -8.89 -8.92
C ASN A 233 5.25 -8.65 -9.34
N SER A 234 5.90 -7.55 -8.90
CA SER A 234 7.32 -7.28 -9.18
C SER A 234 8.26 -8.27 -8.49
N ASP A 235 7.94 -8.68 -7.26
CA ASP A 235 8.66 -9.71 -6.50
C ASP A 235 7.69 -10.48 -5.59
N GLU A 236 7.12 -11.54 -6.12
CA GLU A 236 6.11 -12.35 -5.44
C GLU A 236 6.61 -12.92 -4.11
N LYS A 237 7.88 -13.32 -4.03
CA LYS A 237 8.48 -13.88 -2.81
C LYS A 237 8.64 -12.86 -1.70
N LEU A 238 8.84 -11.60 -2.09
CA LEU A 238 8.98 -10.50 -1.14
C LEU A 238 7.63 -9.98 -0.67
N ASN A 239 6.62 -9.97 -1.53
CA ASN A 239 5.39 -9.21 -1.35
C ASN A 239 4.20 -10.03 -0.85
N PHE A 240 4.23 -11.37 -1.02
CA PHE A 240 3.15 -12.26 -0.60
C PHE A 240 3.47 -13.05 0.67
N GLN A 241 2.42 -13.50 1.33
CA GLN A 241 2.56 -14.37 2.50
C GLN A 241 3.05 -15.75 2.08
N VAL A 242 3.95 -16.33 2.88
CA VAL A 242 4.38 -17.72 2.75
C VAL A 242 4.12 -18.43 4.08
N VAL A 243 3.20 -19.38 4.10
CA VAL A 243 2.84 -20.16 5.27
C VAL A 243 3.10 -21.63 4.96
N ASN A 244 3.91 -22.33 5.79
CA ASN A 244 4.29 -23.74 5.59
C ASN A 244 4.90 -24.04 4.20
N ASN A 245 5.70 -23.12 3.66
CA ASN A 245 6.25 -23.14 2.30
C ASN A 245 5.23 -23.02 1.15
N GLU A 246 4.00 -22.65 1.46
CA GLU A 246 2.97 -22.36 0.46
C GLU A 246 2.77 -20.85 0.36
N PHE A 247 2.67 -20.34 -0.86
CA PHE A 247 2.25 -18.97 -1.10
C PHE A 247 0.77 -18.83 -0.77
N LYS A 248 0.43 -17.70 -0.16
CA LYS A 248 -0.96 -17.30 0.03
C LYS A 248 -1.30 -16.20 -0.97
N ILE A 249 -2.59 -16.12 -1.31
CA ILE A 249 -3.11 -15.14 -2.26
C ILE A 249 -3.08 -13.70 -1.73
N TYR A 250 -2.73 -13.52 -0.46
CA TYR A 250 -2.75 -12.22 0.22
C TYR A 250 -1.36 -11.60 0.32
N PRO A 251 -1.24 -10.28 0.15
CA PRO A 251 0.00 -9.57 0.39
C PRO A 251 0.48 -9.76 1.83
N ASN A 252 1.79 -9.79 2.03
CA ASN A 252 2.36 -9.71 3.36
C ASN A 252 2.50 -8.24 3.82
N LYS A 253 3.06 -8.03 5.01
CA LYS A 253 3.26 -6.67 5.54
C LYS A 253 4.13 -5.77 4.65
N VAL A 254 5.05 -6.33 3.85
CA VAL A 254 5.88 -5.55 2.91
C VAL A 254 5.01 -5.08 1.74
N GLY A 255 4.23 -5.98 1.15
CA GLY A 255 3.27 -5.65 0.09
C GLY A 255 2.28 -4.56 0.55
N HIS A 256 1.67 -4.75 1.72
CA HIS A 256 0.76 -3.74 2.29
C HIS A 256 1.45 -2.40 2.58
N ALA A 257 2.70 -2.40 3.05
CA ALA A 257 3.45 -1.17 3.26
C ALA A 257 3.73 -0.44 1.94
N MET A 258 4.05 -1.16 0.87
CA MET A 258 4.25 -0.56 -0.45
C MET A 258 2.95 0.06 -0.99
N MET A 259 1.80 -0.62 -0.82
CA MET A 259 0.48 -0.07 -1.16
C MET A 259 0.18 1.21 -0.37
N ALA A 260 0.36 1.19 0.95
CA ALA A 260 0.11 2.34 1.81
C ALA A 260 1.00 3.53 1.44
N THR A 261 2.26 3.29 1.06
CA THR A 261 3.21 4.33 0.68
C THR A 261 2.74 5.14 -0.54
N GLN A 262 1.99 4.52 -1.47
CA GLN A 262 1.42 5.25 -2.63
C GLN A 262 0.47 6.38 -2.18
N VAL A 263 -0.33 6.12 -1.15
CA VAL A 263 -1.25 7.12 -0.58
C VAL A 263 -0.51 8.10 0.33
N ILE A 264 0.33 7.59 1.24
CA ILE A 264 1.01 8.40 2.26
C ILE A 264 1.96 9.42 1.61
N SER A 265 2.61 9.09 0.50
CA SER A 265 3.52 10.00 -0.20
C SER A 265 2.84 11.28 -0.68
N ASP A 266 1.57 11.24 -1.02
CA ASP A 266 0.82 12.42 -1.46
C ASP A 266 0.50 13.38 -0.30
N TYR A 267 0.65 12.90 0.93
CA TYR A 267 0.45 13.67 2.17
C TYR A 267 1.76 14.00 2.90
N GLU A 268 2.92 13.79 2.29
CA GLU A 268 4.20 14.03 2.96
C GLU A 268 4.40 15.51 3.39
N ASP A 269 3.79 16.44 2.68
CA ASP A 269 3.89 17.87 3.01
C ASP A 269 3.14 18.26 4.29
N TYR A 270 2.22 17.41 4.75
CA TYR A 270 1.54 17.58 6.03
C TYR A 270 2.38 17.09 7.22
N VAL A 271 3.44 16.35 6.96
CA VAL A 271 4.37 15.88 8.00
C VAL A 271 5.32 17.00 8.36
N ASN A 272 5.20 17.52 9.58
CA ASN A 272 6.18 18.47 10.10
C ASN A 272 7.49 17.73 10.41
N LEU A 273 8.59 18.21 9.83
CA LEU A 273 9.94 17.77 10.16
C LEU A 273 10.84 19.00 10.27
N GLU A 274 11.12 19.40 11.49
CA GLU A 274 12.05 20.46 11.80
C GLU A 274 13.33 19.85 12.37
N VAL A 275 14.47 20.20 11.80
CA VAL A 275 15.77 19.75 12.29
C VAL A 275 16.63 20.99 12.61
N GLU A 276 17.19 20.99 13.81
CA GLU A 276 18.10 22.07 14.23
C GLU A 276 19.34 22.10 13.34
N LYS A 277 19.96 23.27 13.28
CA LYS A 277 21.18 23.46 12.49
C LYS A 277 22.32 22.58 13.02
N ILE A 278 22.87 21.77 12.14
CA ILE A 278 24.01 20.91 12.44
C ILE A 278 25.31 21.60 12.02
N THR A 279 26.30 21.53 12.87
CA THR A 279 27.64 22.09 12.63
C THR A 279 28.70 21.02 12.83
N SER A 280 29.92 21.27 12.37
CA SER A 280 31.05 20.37 12.56
C SER A 280 31.46 20.16 14.03
N SER A 281 30.94 20.96 14.96
CA SER A 281 31.10 20.77 16.40
C SER A 281 29.89 20.17 17.10
N SER A 282 28.82 19.86 16.36
CA SER A 282 27.63 19.23 16.94
C SER A 282 27.90 17.78 17.34
N ASN A 283 27.51 17.43 18.57
CA ASN A 283 27.56 16.09 19.11
C ASN A 283 26.18 15.41 19.19
N ASN A 284 25.15 16.09 18.71
CA ASN A 284 23.80 15.56 18.57
C ASN A 284 23.08 16.21 17.38
N ILE A 285 22.04 15.51 16.92
CA ILE A 285 21.05 16.01 15.96
C ILE A 285 19.73 16.08 16.71
N LYS A 286 19.12 17.27 16.75
CA LYS A 286 17.84 17.52 17.41
C LYS A 286 16.82 18.02 16.42
N GLY A 287 15.55 17.76 16.74
CA GLY A 287 14.46 18.24 15.92
C GLY A 287 13.09 17.88 16.49
N LYS A 288 12.08 18.12 15.67
CA LYS A 288 10.70 17.81 15.99
C LYS A 288 10.01 17.24 14.76
N THR A 289 9.21 16.19 14.96
CA THR A 289 8.43 15.54 13.93
C THR A 289 7.18 14.87 14.52
N ILE A 290 6.56 13.92 13.81
CA ILE A 290 5.41 13.15 14.28
C ILE A 290 5.75 12.45 15.61
N PRO A 291 4.90 12.59 16.65
CA PRO A 291 5.08 11.90 17.93
C PRO A 291 5.27 10.39 17.76
N SER A 292 6.21 9.85 18.51
CA SER A 292 6.52 8.40 18.56
C SER A 292 7.05 7.77 17.26
N SER A 293 7.26 8.54 16.19
CA SER A 293 7.86 8.03 14.95
C SER A 293 9.33 7.66 15.13
N ASN A 294 9.82 6.75 14.29
CA ASN A 294 11.26 6.44 14.22
C ASN A 294 11.97 7.46 13.34
N VAL A 295 13.11 7.92 13.79
CA VAL A 295 13.97 8.86 13.06
C VAL A 295 15.28 8.18 12.75
N ILE A 296 15.63 8.11 11.48
CA ILE A 296 16.89 7.55 10.98
C ILE A 296 17.69 8.67 10.33
N VAL A 297 18.95 8.80 10.70
CA VAL A 297 19.86 9.73 10.02
C VAL A 297 20.88 8.93 9.22
N VAL A 298 20.99 9.26 7.93
CA VAL A 298 21.94 8.64 7.01
C VAL A 298 22.87 9.68 6.38
N SER A 299 24.06 9.25 6.00
CA SER A 299 25.02 10.00 5.22
C SER A 299 25.43 9.20 3.98
N GLU A 300 26.25 9.77 3.11
CA GLU A 300 26.86 9.05 2.00
C GLU A 300 27.68 7.81 2.43
N ASN A 301 28.13 7.78 3.69
CA ASN A 301 28.88 6.65 4.26
C ASN A 301 28.01 5.64 5.00
N GLY A 302 26.67 5.76 4.93
CA GLY A 302 25.70 4.87 5.56
C GLY A 302 24.95 5.49 6.75
N THR A 303 24.36 4.62 7.57
CA THR A 303 23.53 5.04 8.72
C THR A 303 24.40 5.68 9.80
N VAL A 304 24.09 6.92 10.14
CA VAL A 304 24.69 7.69 11.24
C VAL A 304 24.13 7.20 12.57
N GLY A 305 22.80 7.03 12.65
CA GLY A 305 22.13 6.51 13.82
C GLY A 305 20.62 6.54 13.70
N THR A 306 19.95 6.01 14.75
CA THR A 306 18.50 5.94 14.85
C THR A 306 18.05 6.40 16.23
N THR A 307 16.90 7.06 16.29
CA THR A 307 16.24 7.46 17.54
C THR A 307 14.73 7.41 17.36
N GLN A 308 13.97 7.63 18.43
CA GLN A 308 12.52 7.72 18.36
C GLN A 308 12.08 9.10 18.88
N ALA A 309 11.15 9.73 18.18
CA ALA A 309 10.52 10.95 18.63
C ALA A 309 9.69 10.69 19.90
N LYS A 310 9.77 11.59 20.86
CA LYS A 310 8.99 11.53 22.10
C LYS A 310 7.50 11.78 21.82
N LYS A 311 6.66 11.61 22.83
CA LYS A 311 5.21 11.90 22.73
C LYS A 311 4.87 13.36 22.38
N ASN A 312 5.81 14.29 22.57
CA ASN A 312 5.66 15.68 22.16
C ASN A 312 6.27 15.97 20.77
N GLY A 313 6.75 14.92 20.06
CA GLY A 313 7.37 14.99 18.74
C GLY A 313 8.86 15.35 18.74
N GLU A 314 9.46 15.72 19.87
CA GLU A 314 10.90 16.03 19.93
C GLU A 314 11.74 14.75 19.79
N PHE A 315 12.86 14.88 19.06
CA PHE A 315 13.86 13.82 18.98
C PHE A 315 15.26 14.34 19.19
N GLU A 316 16.14 13.49 19.67
CA GLU A 316 17.57 13.73 19.83
C GLU A 316 18.35 12.46 19.50
N LEU A 317 19.37 12.60 18.67
CA LEU A 317 20.29 11.55 18.27
C LEU A 317 21.72 11.98 18.62
N GLU A 318 22.41 11.23 19.47
CA GLU A 318 23.83 11.43 19.73
C GLU A 318 24.65 11.01 18.51
N ILE A 319 25.60 11.87 18.13
CA ILE A 319 26.49 11.63 16.98
C ILE A 319 27.93 12.00 17.35
N SER A 320 28.89 11.45 16.62
CA SER A 320 30.24 11.99 16.60
C SER A 320 30.29 13.25 15.73
N PRO A 321 31.12 14.24 16.07
CA PRO A 321 31.33 15.42 15.22
C PRO A 321 31.67 15.04 13.78
N MET A 322 31.08 15.77 12.82
CA MET A 322 31.19 15.48 11.40
C MET A 322 31.93 16.59 10.66
N VAL A 323 32.54 16.23 9.54
CA VAL A 323 33.22 17.23 8.70
C VAL A 323 32.22 18.20 8.10
N SER A 324 32.57 19.50 8.07
CA SER A 324 31.77 20.51 7.39
C SER A 324 31.63 20.16 5.90
N GLY A 325 30.41 20.21 5.38
CA GLY A 325 30.08 19.79 4.01
C GLY A 325 29.50 18.39 3.91
N THR A 326 29.51 17.59 4.99
CA THR A 326 28.85 16.27 4.99
C THR A 326 27.36 16.41 4.68
N ASN A 327 26.88 15.65 3.69
CA ASN A 327 25.48 15.57 3.36
C ASN A 327 24.78 14.54 4.28
N LEU A 328 23.65 14.94 4.84
CA LEU A 328 22.81 14.11 5.68
C LEU A 328 21.40 14.05 5.14
N GLN A 329 20.72 12.95 5.40
CA GLN A 329 19.27 12.83 5.25
C GLN A 329 18.69 12.39 6.59
N VAL A 330 17.67 13.11 7.05
CA VAL A 330 16.85 12.73 8.20
C VAL A 330 15.56 12.14 7.66
N LEU A 331 15.28 10.90 8.03
CA LEU A 331 14.18 10.08 7.53
C LEU A 331 13.24 9.77 8.69
N VAL A 332 11.95 10.02 8.53
CA VAL A 332 10.91 9.78 9.53
C VAL A 332 10.05 8.61 9.09
N TYR A 333 9.99 7.58 9.91
CA TYR A 333 9.26 6.35 9.63
C TYR A 333 8.18 6.06 10.68
N ASP A 334 7.21 5.22 10.31
CA ASP A 334 6.29 4.63 11.25
C ASP A 334 7.03 3.94 12.42
N ASN A 335 6.44 3.98 13.62
CA ASN A 335 7.09 3.44 14.81
C ASN A 335 7.11 1.90 14.88
N ASN A 336 6.19 1.23 14.19
CA ASN A 336 6.05 -0.22 14.18
C ASN A 336 6.61 -0.85 12.90
N ILE A 337 6.57 -0.10 11.79
CA ILE A 337 6.93 -0.59 10.47
C ILE A 337 7.93 0.35 9.82
N PHE A 338 9.21 0.04 9.93
CA PHE A 338 10.32 0.79 9.34
C PHE A 338 10.29 0.90 7.81
N SER A 339 9.32 0.26 7.13
CA SER A 339 9.17 0.33 5.68
C SER A 339 8.29 1.50 5.21
N ILE A 340 7.61 2.22 6.12
CA ILE A 340 6.79 3.37 5.77
C ILE A 340 7.52 4.64 6.10
N LEU A 341 8.01 5.30 5.05
CA LEU A 341 8.64 6.61 5.13
C LEU A 341 7.56 7.69 5.12
N TYR A 342 7.47 8.44 6.22
CA TYR A 342 6.55 9.55 6.33
C TYR A 342 7.10 10.85 5.72
N LYS A 343 8.38 11.13 5.94
CA LYS A 343 9.04 12.34 5.48
C LYS A 343 10.55 12.17 5.44
N PHE A 344 11.23 12.88 4.54
CA PHE A 344 12.67 13.04 4.63
C PHE A 344 13.11 14.48 4.43
N GLN A 345 14.26 14.84 5.00
CA GLN A 345 14.88 16.16 4.84
C GLN A 345 16.38 16.02 4.57
N LYS A 346 16.87 16.70 3.52
CA LYS A 346 18.30 16.79 3.21
C LYS A 346 18.91 17.95 3.98
N LEU A 347 20.06 17.72 4.58
CA LEU A 347 20.81 18.69 5.36
C LEU A 347 22.29 18.66 4.98
N VAL A 348 22.98 19.77 5.22
CA VAL A 348 24.44 19.86 5.07
C VAL A 348 25.03 20.33 6.37
N VAL A 349 26.04 19.62 6.88
CA VAL A 349 26.81 20.02 8.08
C VAL A 349 27.53 21.35 7.82
N LYS A 350 27.18 22.37 8.59
CA LYS A 350 27.79 23.70 8.50
C LYS A 350 29.12 23.75 9.24
N LYS A 351 29.98 24.73 8.90
CA LYS A 351 31.20 24.98 9.66
C LYS A 351 30.83 25.49 11.05
N GLY A 352 31.28 24.82 12.10
CA GLY A 352 31.16 25.28 13.48
C GLY A 352 32.09 26.47 13.71
N LEU A 353 31.66 27.40 14.53
CA LEU A 353 32.57 28.43 15.08
C LEU A 353 33.39 27.71 16.15
N PHE A 354 34.69 27.55 15.92
CA PHE A 354 35.61 27.19 16.99
C PHE A 354 35.69 28.43 17.88
N THR A 355 35.10 28.39 19.07
CA THR A 355 35.52 29.29 20.13
C THR A 355 36.90 28.84 20.56
N SER A 356 37.91 29.59 20.12
CA SER A 356 39.31 29.47 20.57
C SER A 356 39.42 29.68 22.05
#